data_039e367769022276fb442354b79435bb
#
_entry.id   039e367769022276fb442354b79435bb
#
_cell.length_a   1.000
_cell.length_b   1.000
_cell.length_c   1.000
_cell.angle_alpha   90.00
_cell.angle_beta   90.00
_cell.angle_gamma   90.00
#
_symmetry.space_group_name_H-M   'P 1'
#
loop_
_entity.id
_entity.type
_entity.pdbx_description
1 polymer ?
#
loop_
_entity_poly.entity_id
_entity_poly.type
_entity_poly.pdbx_seq_one_letter_code
_entity_poly.pdbx_strand_id
1 'polypeptide(L)'
;MSSPIVIAIDGTSASGKSTNARRVAQALGYVYVDTGAMYRTLAWYCLFKKVDVHDPKAVAALLRKWKTELKCVQGHVRLLVNGHYPENEIRTAETSAAVPHVAALPKVRQWMVRRQRECLQFGNLVMEGRDIGTNVFPETEFKFYLDAALDERMKRRAADGVDENLAARDQRDSQRATAPLMVPLGARVINNSGQTPEQTSGLIIAEIRRRLTAGGEPRGKP
;
A
#
# COMPACT_ATOMS: atom_id res chain seq x y z
N MET A 1 14.56 -4.16 22.94
CA MET A 1 13.49 -4.70 22.07
C MET A 1 13.96 -4.54 20.62
N SER A 2 13.86 -5.58 19.80
CA SER A 2 14.20 -5.48 18.37
C SER A 2 13.24 -4.49 17.67
N SER A 3 13.75 -3.75 16.68
CA SER A 3 12.90 -2.84 15.87
C SER A 3 11.81 -3.64 15.14
N PRO A 4 10.59 -3.09 14.99
CA PRO A 4 9.54 -3.75 14.27
C PRO A 4 9.94 -4.07 12.82
N ILE A 5 9.57 -5.25 12.34
CA ILE A 5 9.82 -5.70 10.97
C ILE A 5 8.74 -5.13 10.06
N VAL A 6 9.16 -4.61 8.90
CA VAL A 6 8.24 -4.17 7.85
C VAL A 6 8.44 -5.02 6.60
N ILE A 7 7.35 -5.63 6.14
CA ILE A 7 7.29 -6.33 4.85
C ILE A 7 6.61 -5.40 3.86
N ALA A 8 7.35 -4.92 2.87
CA ALA A 8 6.87 -4.05 1.80
C ALA A 8 6.41 -4.89 0.60
N ILE A 9 5.15 -4.73 0.19
CA ILE A 9 4.58 -5.39 -0.99
C ILE A 9 4.09 -4.31 -1.95
N ASP A 10 4.91 -3.99 -2.93
CA ASP A 10 4.60 -3.04 -3.99
C ASP A 10 4.19 -3.76 -5.28
N GLY A 11 3.68 -3.02 -6.26
CA GLY A 11 3.37 -3.58 -7.58
C GLY A 11 2.25 -2.87 -8.31
N THR A 12 1.96 -3.32 -9.53
CA THR A 12 0.97 -2.76 -10.45
C THR A 12 -0.48 -2.87 -9.95
N SER A 13 -1.40 -2.15 -10.57
CA SER A 13 -2.82 -2.24 -10.23
C SER A 13 -3.36 -3.65 -10.55
N ALA A 14 -4.24 -4.19 -9.71
CA ALA A 14 -4.83 -5.52 -9.83
C ALA A 14 -3.80 -6.70 -9.87
N SER A 15 -2.55 -6.50 -9.44
CA SER A 15 -1.55 -7.58 -9.32
C SER A 15 -1.78 -8.52 -8.12
N GLY A 16 -2.86 -8.32 -7.34
CA GLY A 16 -3.21 -9.17 -6.21
C GLY A 16 -2.50 -8.81 -4.90
N LYS A 17 -1.91 -7.59 -4.78
CA LYS A 17 -1.21 -7.15 -3.56
C LYS A 17 -2.04 -7.30 -2.30
N SER A 18 -3.26 -6.73 -2.29
CA SER A 18 -4.11 -6.70 -1.11
C SER A 18 -4.46 -8.10 -0.61
N THR A 19 -4.80 -9.01 -1.54
CA THR A 19 -5.12 -10.41 -1.23
C THR A 19 -3.90 -11.11 -0.62
N ASN A 20 -2.74 -10.99 -1.26
CA ASN A 20 -1.52 -11.65 -0.81
C ASN A 20 -0.98 -11.02 0.48
N ALA A 21 -0.99 -9.69 0.61
CA ALA A 21 -0.52 -9.01 1.81
C ALA A 21 -1.33 -9.38 3.06
N ARG A 22 -2.67 -9.49 2.96
CA ARG A 22 -3.51 -9.98 4.06
C ARG A 22 -3.18 -11.41 4.46
N ARG A 23 -2.98 -12.31 3.48
CA ARG A 23 -2.62 -13.72 3.75
C ARG A 23 -1.25 -13.81 4.41
N VAL A 24 -0.27 -13.02 3.94
CA VAL A 24 1.07 -12.95 4.54
C VAL A 24 0.98 -12.41 5.98
N ALA A 25 0.23 -11.34 6.21
CA ALA A 25 0.03 -10.76 7.54
C ALA A 25 -0.58 -11.76 8.51
N GLN A 26 -1.64 -12.44 8.08
CA GLN A 26 -2.31 -13.48 8.87
C GLN A 26 -1.37 -14.64 9.22
N ALA A 27 -0.62 -15.15 8.22
CA ALA A 27 0.28 -16.30 8.40
C ALA A 27 1.48 -16.01 9.32
N LEU A 28 1.88 -14.74 9.43
CA LEU A 28 3.00 -14.30 10.27
C LEU A 28 2.56 -13.68 11.60
N GLY A 29 1.26 -13.46 11.81
CA GLY A 29 0.75 -12.74 12.98
C GLY A 29 1.14 -11.25 12.96
N TYR A 30 1.32 -10.64 11.77
CA TYR A 30 1.70 -9.24 11.59
C TYR A 30 0.48 -8.38 11.29
N VAL A 31 0.62 -7.09 11.51
CA VAL A 31 -0.46 -6.12 11.23
C VAL A 31 -0.46 -5.74 9.75
N TYR A 32 -1.62 -5.79 9.12
CA TYR A 32 -1.83 -5.44 7.72
C TYR A 32 -2.11 -3.94 7.55
N VAL A 33 -1.48 -3.32 6.55
CA VAL A 33 -1.67 -1.91 6.20
C VAL A 33 -1.94 -1.76 4.71
N ASP A 34 -3.16 -1.32 4.35
CA ASP A 34 -3.55 -0.91 3.00
C ASP A 34 -3.31 0.61 2.83
N THR A 35 -2.18 0.98 2.22
CA THR A 35 -1.89 2.40 2.01
C THR A 35 -2.80 3.02 0.96
N GLY A 36 -3.28 2.24 -0.01
CA GLY A 36 -4.27 2.69 -0.97
C GLY A 36 -5.59 3.10 -0.29
N ALA A 37 -6.00 2.40 0.78
CA ALA A 37 -7.15 2.80 1.58
C ALA A 37 -6.90 4.15 2.28
N MET A 38 -5.69 4.42 2.77
CA MET A 38 -5.36 5.73 3.38
C MET A 38 -5.48 6.88 2.36
N TYR A 39 -4.99 6.71 1.13
CA TYR A 39 -5.17 7.70 0.07
C TYR A 39 -6.64 7.85 -0.33
N ARG A 40 -7.39 6.75 -0.40
CA ARG A 40 -8.84 6.80 -0.66
C ARG A 40 -9.60 7.52 0.45
N THR A 41 -9.20 7.37 1.70
CA THR A 41 -9.80 8.10 2.82
C THR A 41 -9.62 9.62 2.66
N LEU A 42 -8.45 10.09 2.22
CA LEU A 42 -8.25 11.51 1.93
C LEU A 42 -9.10 11.97 0.74
N ALA A 43 -9.11 11.20 -0.36
CA ALA A 43 -9.89 11.55 -1.55
C ALA A 43 -11.38 11.67 -1.22
N TRP A 44 -11.94 10.68 -0.51
CA TRP A 44 -13.29 10.74 0.01
C TRP A 44 -13.54 11.97 0.88
N TYR A 45 -12.62 12.29 1.79
CA TYR A 45 -12.81 13.44 2.68
C TYR A 45 -12.76 14.76 1.93
N CYS A 46 -11.96 14.89 0.87
CA CYS A 46 -11.99 16.04 -0.03
C CYS A 46 -13.39 16.19 -0.67
N LEU A 47 -13.93 15.10 -1.25
CA LEU A 47 -15.25 15.09 -1.87
C LEU A 47 -16.34 15.42 -0.84
N PHE A 48 -16.32 14.76 0.32
CA PHE A 48 -17.26 15.02 1.42
C PHE A 48 -17.27 16.48 1.87
N LYS A 49 -16.11 17.14 1.89
CA LYS A 49 -15.94 18.55 2.23
C LYS A 49 -16.11 19.50 1.04
N LYS A 50 -16.45 18.97 -0.16
CA LYS A 50 -16.55 19.72 -1.41
C LYS A 50 -15.28 20.50 -1.74
N VAL A 51 -14.12 19.93 -1.42
CA VAL A 51 -12.81 20.47 -1.75
C VAL A 51 -12.41 19.96 -3.12
N ASP A 52 -12.05 20.86 -4.03
CA ASP A 52 -11.55 20.50 -5.34
C ASP A 52 -10.22 19.75 -5.21
N VAL A 53 -10.19 18.49 -5.65
CA VAL A 53 -8.99 17.63 -5.62
C VAL A 53 -7.91 18.09 -6.60
N HIS A 54 -8.25 18.95 -7.56
CA HIS A 54 -7.33 19.56 -8.52
C HIS A 54 -6.69 20.87 -7.98
N ASP A 55 -7.17 21.41 -6.86
CA ASP A 55 -6.57 22.57 -6.21
C ASP A 55 -5.58 22.15 -5.09
N PRO A 56 -4.25 22.18 -5.32
CA PRO A 56 -3.27 21.81 -4.33
C PRO A 56 -3.32 22.66 -3.05
N LYS A 57 -3.73 23.93 -3.15
CA LYS A 57 -3.82 24.84 -2.00
C LYS A 57 -5.00 24.49 -1.12
N ALA A 58 -6.16 24.17 -1.72
CA ALA A 58 -7.36 23.76 -1.01
C ALA A 58 -7.14 22.41 -0.30
N VAL A 59 -6.57 21.40 -0.99
CA VAL A 59 -6.23 20.10 -0.39
C VAL A 59 -5.22 20.28 0.75
N ALA A 60 -4.18 21.09 0.58
CA ALA A 60 -3.21 21.35 1.64
C ALA A 60 -3.82 22.08 2.84
N ALA A 61 -4.81 22.95 2.62
CA ALA A 61 -5.56 23.60 3.70
C ALA A 61 -6.41 22.60 4.49
N LEU A 62 -7.05 21.67 3.79
CA LEU A 62 -7.81 20.58 4.41
C LEU A 62 -6.90 19.70 5.27
N LEU A 63 -5.72 19.28 4.76
CA LEU A 63 -4.75 18.46 5.49
C LEU A 63 -4.29 19.09 6.81
N ARG A 64 -4.23 20.41 6.91
CA ARG A 64 -3.86 21.10 8.16
C ARG A 64 -4.94 21.05 9.22
N LYS A 65 -6.19 20.86 8.82
CA LYS A 65 -7.37 20.98 9.70
C LYS A 65 -8.05 19.64 10.00
N TRP A 66 -7.77 18.58 9.22
CA TRP A 66 -8.45 17.32 9.43
C TRP A 66 -7.90 16.58 10.65
N LYS A 67 -8.81 16.05 11.45
CA LYS A 67 -8.46 15.25 12.62
C LYS A 67 -8.47 13.78 12.23
N THR A 68 -7.32 13.13 12.33
CA THR A 68 -7.16 11.73 11.96
C THR A 68 -6.56 10.91 13.08
N GLU A 69 -6.93 9.65 13.14
CA GLU A 69 -6.42 8.66 14.07
C GLU A 69 -6.08 7.37 13.30
N LEU A 70 -4.97 6.73 13.66
CA LEU A 70 -4.68 5.37 13.22
C LEU A 70 -5.19 4.40 14.28
N LYS A 71 -5.99 3.42 13.87
CA LYS A 71 -6.52 2.39 14.75
C LYS A 71 -6.31 1.01 14.14
N CYS A 72 -5.78 0.08 14.93
CA CYS A 72 -5.69 -1.32 14.53
C CYS A 72 -6.97 -2.05 14.96
N VAL A 73 -7.70 -2.59 14.00
CA VAL A 73 -8.94 -3.34 14.22
C VAL A 73 -8.79 -4.69 13.55
N GLN A 74 -8.85 -5.77 14.32
CA GLN A 74 -8.70 -7.14 13.82
C GLN A 74 -7.42 -7.34 12.98
N GLY A 75 -6.29 -6.78 13.44
CA GLY A 75 -5.02 -6.87 12.73
C GLY A 75 -4.88 -5.99 11.49
N HIS A 76 -5.84 -5.09 11.22
CA HIS A 76 -5.81 -4.16 10.07
C HIS A 76 -5.74 -2.72 10.56
N VAL A 77 -4.80 -1.94 10.04
CA VAL A 77 -4.73 -0.50 10.33
C VAL A 77 -5.77 0.24 9.49
N ARG A 78 -6.55 1.06 10.17
CA ARG A 78 -7.55 1.97 9.58
C ARG A 78 -7.17 3.41 9.87
N LEU A 79 -7.29 4.28 8.88
CA LEU A 79 -7.17 5.73 9.05
C LEU A 79 -8.56 6.31 9.26
N LEU A 80 -8.88 6.68 10.50
CA LEU A 80 -10.16 7.30 10.86
C LEU A 80 -10.07 8.81 10.62
N VAL A 81 -11.19 9.41 10.25
CA VAL A 81 -11.37 10.86 10.15
C VAL A 81 -12.50 11.28 11.06
N ASN A 82 -12.22 12.15 12.04
CA ASN A 82 -13.18 12.55 13.08
C ASN A 82 -13.82 11.33 13.80
N GLY A 83 -13.05 10.27 14.04
CA GLY A 83 -13.52 9.04 14.68
C GLY A 83 -14.25 8.05 13.76
N HIS A 84 -14.53 8.43 12.50
CA HIS A 84 -15.21 7.59 11.51
C HIS A 84 -14.21 6.95 10.53
N TYR A 85 -14.39 5.65 10.22
CA TYR A 85 -13.71 4.96 9.12
C TYR A 85 -14.70 4.79 7.96
N PRO A 86 -14.45 5.42 6.80
CA PRO A 86 -15.38 5.42 5.67
C PRO A 86 -15.24 4.13 4.82
N GLU A 87 -15.62 2.98 5.36
CA GLU A 87 -15.33 1.65 4.80
C GLU A 87 -15.91 1.44 3.40
N ASN A 88 -17.16 1.85 3.17
CA ASN A 88 -17.84 1.70 1.88
C ASN A 88 -17.56 2.89 0.97
N GLU A 89 -17.52 4.09 1.53
CA GLU A 89 -17.39 5.35 0.81
C GLU A 89 -16.04 5.47 0.09
N ILE A 90 -14.98 4.89 0.65
CA ILE A 90 -13.66 4.88 0.00
C ILE A 90 -13.55 3.93 -1.20
N ARG A 91 -14.59 3.15 -1.47
CA ARG A 91 -14.61 2.18 -2.59
C ARG A 91 -15.51 2.61 -3.74
N THR A 92 -16.16 3.77 -3.65
CA THR A 92 -16.98 4.30 -4.73
C THR A 92 -16.13 4.66 -5.96
N ALA A 93 -16.78 4.67 -7.12
CA ALA A 93 -16.14 5.07 -8.39
C ALA A 93 -15.63 6.52 -8.30
N GLU A 94 -16.43 7.41 -7.72
CA GLU A 94 -16.09 8.83 -7.52
C GLU A 94 -14.82 8.99 -6.68
N THR A 95 -14.76 8.33 -5.52
CA THR A 95 -13.57 8.34 -4.66
C THR A 95 -12.36 7.77 -5.41
N SER A 96 -12.53 6.66 -6.12
CA SER A 96 -11.44 6.02 -6.88
C SER A 96 -10.90 6.93 -7.99
N ALA A 97 -11.75 7.70 -8.65
CA ALA A 97 -11.35 8.68 -9.67
C ALA A 97 -10.58 9.87 -9.07
N ALA A 98 -10.90 10.28 -7.84
CA ALA A 98 -10.23 11.39 -7.15
C ALA A 98 -8.83 11.03 -6.61
N VAL A 99 -8.56 9.73 -6.30
CA VAL A 99 -7.28 9.29 -5.71
C VAL A 99 -6.04 9.74 -6.49
N PRO A 100 -5.93 9.58 -7.81
CA PRO A 100 -4.72 9.96 -8.55
C PRO A 100 -4.37 11.44 -8.38
N HIS A 101 -5.38 12.31 -8.29
CA HIS A 101 -5.19 13.75 -8.16
C HIS A 101 -4.59 14.10 -6.79
N VAL A 102 -5.17 13.60 -5.70
CA VAL A 102 -4.62 13.85 -4.35
C VAL A 102 -3.27 13.15 -4.15
N ALA A 103 -3.08 11.94 -4.71
CA ALA A 103 -1.84 11.19 -4.57
C ALA A 103 -0.65 11.77 -5.36
N ALA A 104 -0.89 12.62 -6.35
CA ALA A 104 0.14 13.34 -7.08
C ALA A 104 0.71 14.54 -6.29
N LEU A 105 0.00 15.03 -5.26
CA LEU A 105 0.39 16.24 -4.54
C LEU A 105 1.54 15.98 -3.55
N PRO A 106 2.69 16.71 -3.66
CA PRO A 106 3.85 16.46 -2.78
C PRO A 106 3.54 16.60 -1.28
N LYS A 107 2.72 17.60 -0.89
CA LYS A 107 2.32 17.80 0.51
C LYS A 107 1.48 16.65 1.05
N VAL A 108 0.61 16.06 0.20
CA VAL A 108 -0.16 14.86 0.54
C VAL A 108 0.78 13.69 0.77
N ARG A 109 1.75 13.47 -0.13
CA ARG A 109 2.70 12.37 0.00
C ARG A 109 3.55 12.49 1.26
N GLN A 110 4.08 13.67 1.56
CA GLN A 110 4.84 13.91 2.79
C GLN A 110 4.02 13.59 4.04
N TRP A 111 2.74 13.99 4.05
CA TRP A 111 1.83 13.69 5.15
C TRP A 111 1.56 12.17 5.24
N MET A 112 1.27 11.52 4.10
CA MET A 112 0.98 10.08 4.05
C MET A 112 2.18 9.24 4.49
N VAL A 113 3.39 9.54 4.03
CA VAL A 113 4.61 8.82 4.46
C VAL A 113 4.75 8.86 5.98
N ARG A 114 4.56 10.02 6.61
CA ARG A 114 4.60 10.11 8.08
C ARG A 114 3.56 9.21 8.73
N ARG A 115 2.29 9.27 8.27
CA ARG A 115 1.21 8.44 8.81
C ARG A 115 1.45 6.94 8.60
N GLN A 116 1.98 6.56 7.45
CA GLN A 116 2.33 5.18 7.16
C GLN A 116 3.45 4.68 8.08
N ARG A 117 4.47 5.50 8.33
CA ARG A 117 5.55 5.15 9.27
C ARG A 117 5.06 5.07 10.73
N GLU A 118 4.10 5.89 11.13
CA GLU A 118 3.47 5.82 12.45
C GLU A 118 2.75 4.47 12.70
N CYS A 119 2.42 3.70 11.66
CA CYS A 119 1.85 2.37 11.82
C CYS A 119 2.78 1.39 12.58
N LEU A 120 4.09 1.68 12.67
CA LEU A 120 5.05 0.89 13.47
C LEU A 120 4.67 0.79 14.95
N GLN A 121 3.86 1.71 15.48
CA GLN A 121 3.33 1.63 16.84
C GLN A 121 2.50 0.37 17.10
N PHE A 122 2.00 -0.28 16.05
CA PHE A 122 1.21 -1.51 16.16
C PHE A 122 2.04 -2.80 16.07
N GLY A 123 3.37 -2.70 15.95
CA GLY A 123 4.28 -3.85 15.87
C GLY A 123 4.77 -4.15 14.45
N ASN A 124 5.01 -5.42 14.15
CA ASN A 124 5.47 -5.87 12.84
C ASN A 124 4.37 -5.68 11.78
N LEU A 125 4.74 -5.19 10.59
CA LEU A 125 3.80 -4.79 9.55
C LEU A 125 3.98 -5.60 8.26
N VAL A 126 2.86 -5.86 7.59
CA VAL A 126 2.81 -6.14 6.15
C VAL A 126 2.09 -4.95 5.50
N MET A 127 2.83 -4.14 4.78
CA MET A 127 2.31 -2.92 4.16
C MET A 127 2.33 -3.06 2.64
N GLU A 128 1.19 -2.78 2.02
CA GLU A 128 1.06 -2.79 0.57
C GLU A 128 0.89 -1.40 -0.03
N GLY A 129 1.41 -1.22 -1.24
CA GLY A 129 1.28 0.06 -1.94
C GLY A 129 1.86 0.08 -3.34
N ARG A 130 2.52 1.21 -3.65
CA ARG A 130 3.21 1.47 -4.91
C ARG A 130 4.68 1.86 -4.70
N ASP A 131 5.00 2.32 -3.51
CA ASP A 131 6.26 2.95 -3.17
C ASP A 131 6.68 2.68 -1.72
N ILE A 132 6.22 1.56 -1.16
CA ILE A 132 6.54 1.22 0.23
C ILE A 132 8.04 0.94 0.36
N GLY A 133 8.58 0.08 -0.49
CA GLY A 133 9.99 -0.31 -0.47
C GLY A 133 10.95 0.70 -1.13
N THR A 134 10.43 1.76 -1.79
CA THR A 134 11.26 2.82 -2.38
C THR A 134 11.24 4.12 -1.60
N ASN A 135 10.12 4.45 -0.95
CA ASN A 135 9.91 5.77 -0.35
C ASN A 135 9.47 5.73 1.12
N VAL A 136 8.58 4.81 1.50
CA VAL A 136 8.06 4.76 2.88
C VAL A 136 9.03 4.07 3.82
N PHE A 137 9.51 2.88 3.45
CA PHE A 137 10.48 2.06 4.17
C PHE A 137 11.59 1.58 3.23
N PRO A 138 12.41 2.48 2.68
CA PRO A 138 13.52 2.10 1.79
C PRO A 138 14.58 1.26 2.50
N GLU A 139 14.62 1.32 3.84
CA GLU A 139 15.54 0.59 4.68
C GLU A 139 15.16 -0.87 4.93
N THR A 140 13.91 -1.28 4.68
CA THR A 140 13.51 -2.67 4.93
C THR A 140 14.22 -3.66 4.00
N GLU A 141 14.61 -4.80 4.55
CA GLU A 141 15.18 -5.92 3.78
C GLU A 141 14.10 -6.80 3.13
N PHE A 142 12.84 -6.72 3.59
CA PHE A 142 11.72 -7.54 3.12
C PHE A 142 10.89 -6.79 2.08
N LYS A 143 11.44 -6.68 0.85
CA LYS A 143 10.79 -6.02 -0.27
C LYS A 143 10.32 -7.03 -1.29
N PHE A 144 9.06 -6.91 -1.70
CA PHE A 144 8.44 -7.72 -2.75
C PHE A 144 7.75 -6.81 -3.75
N TYR A 145 7.86 -7.15 -5.01
CA TYR A 145 7.15 -6.47 -6.09
C TYR A 145 6.29 -7.48 -6.83
N LEU A 146 4.96 -7.31 -6.75
CA LEU A 146 4.01 -8.18 -7.43
C LEU A 146 3.61 -7.59 -8.77
N ASP A 147 3.74 -8.41 -9.80
CA ASP A 147 3.28 -8.10 -11.16
C ASP A 147 2.51 -9.28 -11.75
N ALA A 148 1.70 -8.99 -12.77
CA ALA A 148 1.02 -9.98 -13.59
C ALA A 148 0.77 -9.40 -14.98
N ALA A 149 0.59 -10.26 -15.96
CA ALA A 149 0.23 -9.88 -17.33
C ALA A 149 -1.03 -9.00 -17.33
N LEU A 150 -1.07 -8.02 -18.21
CA LEU A 150 -2.15 -7.01 -18.22
C LEU A 150 -3.53 -7.64 -18.39
N ASP A 151 -3.66 -8.64 -19.27
CA ASP A 151 -4.91 -9.39 -19.51
C ASP A 151 -5.40 -10.11 -18.24
N GLU A 152 -4.49 -10.73 -17.47
CA GLU A 152 -4.81 -11.34 -16.18
C GLU A 152 -5.32 -10.31 -15.17
N ARG A 153 -4.65 -9.16 -15.11
CA ARG A 153 -5.04 -8.07 -14.21
C ARG A 153 -6.39 -7.46 -14.60
N MET A 154 -6.66 -7.36 -15.90
CA MET A 154 -7.97 -6.91 -16.43
C MET A 154 -9.08 -7.90 -16.04
N LYS A 155 -8.85 -9.22 -16.20
CA LYS A 155 -9.80 -10.25 -15.77
C LYS A 155 -10.12 -10.17 -14.27
N ARG A 156 -9.07 -10.02 -13.42
CA ARG A 156 -9.24 -9.86 -11.97
C ARG A 156 -10.06 -8.61 -11.65
N ARG A 157 -9.81 -7.50 -12.34
CA ARG A 157 -10.50 -6.23 -12.10
C ARG A 157 -11.96 -6.28 -12.54
N ALA A 158 -12.25 -6.93 -13.67
CA ALA A 158 -13.60 -7.18 -14.14
C ALA A 158 -14.40 -8.05 -13.17
N ALA A 159 -13.76 -9.08 -12.58
CA ALA A 159 -14.38 -9.91 -11.54
C ALA A 159 -14.72 -9.12 -10.26
N ASP A 160 -13.96 -8.05 -9.95
CA ASP A 160 -14.29 -7.10 -8.87
C ASP A 160 -15.42 -6.12 -9.22
N GLY A 161 -16.00 -6.21 -10.45
CA GLY A 161 -17.07 -5.31 -10.91
C GLY A 161 -16.60 -3.88 -11.21
N VAL A 162 -15.31 -3.67 -11.45
CA VAL A 162 -14.73 -2.34 -11.69
C VAL A 162 -14.22 -2.23 -13.11
N ASP A 163 -14.82 -1.33 -13.88
CA ASP A 163 -14.31 -0.94 -15.19
C ASP A 163 -13.25 0.16 -15.03
N GLU A 164 -11.99 -0.18 -15.23
CA GLU A 164 -10.85 0.73 -15.05
C GLU A 164 -9.77 0.46 -16.10
N ASN A 165 -9.29 1.51 -16.76
CA ASN A 165 -8.13 1.41 -17.65
C ASN A 165 -6.84 1.23 -16.82
N LEU A 166 -6.47 -0.03 -16.56
CA LEU A 166 -5.30 -0.38 -15.76
C LEU A 166 -3.99 0.12 -16.37
N ALA A 167 -3.84 0.07 -17.70
CA ALA A 167 -2.64 0.54 -18.39
C ALA A 167 -2.42 2.04 -18.17
N ALA A 168 -3.47 2.84 -18.35
CA ALA A 168 -3.41 4.28 -18.10
C ALA A 168 -3.16 4.61 -16.64
N ARG A 169 -3.65 3.78 -15.70
CA ARG A 169 -3.38 3.94 -14.27
C ARG A 169 -1.92 3.65 -13.94
N ASP A 170 -1.39 2.52 -14.39
CA ASP A 170 0.00 2.15 -14.14
C ASP A 170 0.96 3.15 -14.77
N GLN A 171 0.64 3.65 -15.98
CA GLN A 171 1.41 4.71 -16.61
C GLN A 171 1.43 5.99 -15.76
N ARG A 172 0.28 6.45 -15.26
CA ARG A 172 0.22 7.60 -14.35
C ARG A 172 1.01 7.36 -13.07
N ASP A 173 0.92 6.14 -12.48
CA ASP A 173 1.65 5.78 -11.27
C ASP A 173 3.17 5.79 -11.53
N SER A 174 3.64 5.33 -12.68
CA SER A 174 5.07 5.30 -13.06
C SER A 174 5.63 6.67 -13.48
N GLN A 175 4.78 7.56 -13.98
CA GLN A 175 5.19 8.91 -14.43
C GLN A 175 5.07 9.98 -13.34
N ARG A 176 4.71 9.62 -12.10
CA ARG A 176 4.66 10.58 -11.01
C ARG A 176 6.01 11.26 -10.80
N ALA A 177 6.00 12.58 -10.65
CA ALA A 177 7.21 13.35 -10.34
C ALA A 177 7.78 13.00 -8.94
N THR A 178 6.91 12.53 -8.01
CA THR A 178 7.29 12.16 -6.64
C THR A 178 6.86 10.72 -6.39
N ALA A 179 7.82 9.89 -5.98
CA ALA A 179 7.63 8.47 -5.66
C ALA A 179 6.88 7.69 -6.78
N PRO A 180 7.48 7.57 -7.97
CA PRO A 180 6.92 6.80 -9.07
C PRO A 180 6.80 5.32 -8.69
N LEU A 181 5.84 4.63 -9.33
CA LEU A 181 5.78 3.18 -9.28
C LEU A 181 7.03 2.60 -9.96
N MET A 182 7.86 1.95 -9.19
CA MET A 182 9.07 1.29 -9.67
C MET A 182 9.42 0.08 -8.80
N VAL A 183 10.22 -0.82 -9.32
CA VAL A 183 10.72 -1.96 -8.56
C VAL A 183 11.72 -1.46 -7.52
N PRO A 184 11.51 -1.68 -6.22
CA PRO A 184 12.46 -1.27 -5.18
C PRO A 184 13.79 -2.03 -5.32
N LEU A 185 14.91 -1.36 -5.06
CA LEU A 185 16.21 -2.00 -5.01
C LEU A 185 16.22 -3.13 -3.97
N GLY A 186 16.67 -4.33 -4.36
CA GLY A 186 16.69 -5.53 -3.51
C GLY A 186 15.32 -6.22 -3.36
N ALA A 187 14.29 -5.76 -4.08
CA ALA A 187 12.99 -6.42 -4.04
C ALA A 187 13.02 -7.75 -4.80
N ARG A 188 12.34 -8.76 -4.24
CA ARG A 188 12.00 -9.97 -4.99
C ARG A 188 10.80 -9.68 -5.88
N VAL A 189 11.02 -9.73 -7.19
CA VAL A 189 9.93 -9.59 -8.18
C VAL A 189 9.23 -10.94 -8.32
N ILE A 190 7.91 -10.94 -8.26
CA ILE A 190 7.05 -12.12 -8.41
C ILE A 190 6.03 -11.81 -9.50
N ASN A 191 6.20 -12.45 -10.66
CA ASN A 191 5.11 -12.51 -11.65
C ASN A 191 4.14 -13.63 -11.22
N ASN A 192 2.92 -13.24 -10.91
CA ASN A 192 1.91 -14.17 -10.42
C ASN A 192 0.78 -14.43 -11.44
N SER A 193 1.09 -14.24 -12.74
CA SER A 193 0.17 -14.66 -13.81
C SER A 193 -0.08 -16.16 -13.72
N GLY A 194 -1.35 -16.57 -13.77
CA GLY A 194 -1.75 -17.97 -13.64
C GLY A 194 -1.57 -18.59 -12.26
N GLN A 195 -1.08 -17.86 -11.25
CA GLN A 195 -0.93 -18.36 -9.89
C GLN A 195 -2.14 -18.05 -9.03
N THR A 196 -2.46 -18.99 -8.13
CA THR A 196 -3.45 -18.73 -7.09
C THR A 196 -2.91 -17.78 -6.00
N PRO A 197 -3.78 -17.14 -5.23
CA PRO A 197 -3.33 -16.36 -4.07
C PRO A 197 -2.53 -17.18 -3.06
N GLU A 198 -2.84 -18.46 -2.89
CA GLU A 198 -2.14 -19.40 -2.02
C GLU A 198 -0.69 -19.61 -2.47
N GLN A 199 -0.51 -19.88 -3.75
CA GLN A 199 0.82 -20.08 -4.34
C GLN A 199 1.66 -18.81 -4.20
N THR A 200 1.11 -17.65 -4.58
CA THR A 200 1.83 -16.38 -4.51
C THR A 200 2.19 -16.01 -3.07
N SER A 201 1.24 -16.08 -2.13
CA SER A 201 1.52 -15.78 -0.71
C SER A 201 2.49 -16.78 -0.09
N GLY A 202 2.42 -18.06 -0.48
CA GLY A 202 3.36 -19.10 -0.07
C GLY A 202 4.80 -18.78 -0.45
N LEU A 203 5.05 -18.30 -1.69
CA LEU A 203 6.38 -17.86 -2.13
C LEU A 203 6.93 -16.69 -1.29
N ILE A 204 6.06 -15.73 -0.96
CA ILE A 204 6.43 -14.57 -0.11
C ILE A 204 6.78 -15.05 1.30
N ILE A 205 5.93 -15.86 1.93
CA ILE A 205 6.12 -16.36 3.29
C ILE A 205 7.40 -17.20 3.40
N ALA A 206 7.62 -18.09 2.43
CA ALA A 206 8.82 -18.93 2.41
C ALA A 206 10.10 -18.07 2.36
N GLU A 207 10.13 -17.04 1.51
CA GLU A 207 11.26 -16.13 1.41
C GLU A 207 11.48 -15.31 2.69
N ILE A 208 10.40 -14.81 3.31
CA ILE A 208 10.50 -14.08 4.58
C ILE A 208 11.10 -14.99 5.66
N ARG A 209 10.57 -16.21 5.82
CA ARG A 209 11.07 -17.17 6.82
C ARG A 209 12.55 -17.51 6.58
N ARG A 210 12.94 -17.75 5.33
CA ARG A 210 14.34 -18.00 4.96
C ARG A 210 15.25 -16.84 5.37
N ARG A 211 14.87 -15.58 5.14
CA ARG A 211 15.67 -14.41 5.52
C ARG A 211 15.71 -14.22 7.03
N LEU A 212 14.63 -14.48 7.74
CA LEU A 212 14.59 -14.39 9.21
C LEU A 212 15.50 -15.43 9.86
N THR A 213 15.55 -16.65 9.34
CA THR A 213 16.47 -17.68 9.85
C THR A 213 17.92 -17.38 9.52
N ALA A 214 18.23 -16.91 8.31
CA ALA A 214 19.58 -16.53 7.89
C ALA A 214 20.13 -15.29 8.65
N GLY A 215 19.26 -14.37 9.07
CA GLY A 215 19.64 -13.21 9.89
C GLY A 215 19.90 -13.53 11.37
N GLY A 216 19.50 -14.72 11.83
CA GLY A 216 19.74 -15.22 13.20
C GLY A 216 21.07 -15.96 13.40
N GLU A 217 21.81 -16.30 12.32
CA GLU A 217 23.16 -16.82 12.46
C GLU A 217 24.15 -15.67 12.73
N PRO A 218 24.94 -15.73 13.84
CA PRO A 218 25.99 -14.76 14.04
C PRO A 218 26.96 -14.87 12.86
N ARG A 219 27.13 -13.80 12.08
CA ARG A 219 28.20 -13.72 11.10
C ARG A 219 29.50 -14.00 11.82
N GLY A 220 30.04 -15.23 11.64
CA GLY A 220 31.32 -15.61 12.17
C GLY A 220 32.34 -14.53 11.78
N LYS A 221 33.00 -13.97 12.79
CA LYS A 221 34.13 -13.06 12.52
C LYS A 221 35.20 -13.84 11.78
N PRO A 222 35.82 -13.21 10.77
CA PRO A 222 37.01 -13.79 10.11
C PRO A 222 38.17 -13.97 11.06
#